data_f02b0fd100191042347c72a5c9178a88
#
_entry.id   f02b0fd100191042347c72a5c9178a88
#
_cell.length_a   1.000
_cell.length_b   1.000
_cell.length_c   1.000
_cell.angle_alpha   90.00
_cell.angle_beta   90.00
_cell.angle_gamma   90.00
#
_symmetry.space_group_name_H-M   'P 1'
#
loop_
_entity.id
_entity.type
_entity.pdbx_description
1 polymer ?
#
loop_
_entity_poly.entity_id
_entity_poly.type
_entity_poly.pdbx_seq_one_letter_code
_entity_poly.pdbx_strand_id
1 'polypeptide(L)'
;MRTSCNFAPCRTPRWESDEVAAITNLLRISNNRALSILEQAAFIDELYASGCLSVAEMAKELSRSKSWVSMRLGLISEMSAAIRTKLFSGAFPVYSYMYTLRQFMRMNGVSGQDVEQFVAAVSDKGLSVRQIEQLAHGYFRGPESLRQEIVKGNLALPLKRLRETSQNPDGCSDFERATLRDLELTHKYMQRLIAKSQDPRLKSRPFHAQANLLSAAILSRIAAFNHSLRHLHDRSGQA
;
A
#
# COMPACT_ATOMS: atom_id res chain seq x y z
N MET A 1 38.50 28.11 -3.56
CA MET A 1 37.41 28.26 -2.55
C MET A 1 36.96 26.87 -2.15
N ARG A 2 37.29 26.44 -0.94
CA ARG A 2 36.90 25.13 -0.40
C ARG A 2 35.60 25.31 0.34
N THR A 3 34.51 24.71 -0.17
CA THR A 3 33.24 24.65 0.53
C THR A 3 33.32 23.59 1.66
N SER A 4 33.29 24.09 2.86
CA SER A 4 33.25 23.33 4.11
C SER A 4 31.90 22.60 4.22
N CYS A 5 31.92 21.27 4.18
CA CYS A 5 30.78 20.47 4.57
C CYS A 5 30.63 20.55 6.09
N ASN A 6 29.60 21.23 6.57
CA ASN A 6 29.17 21.19 7.96
C ASN A 6 28.63 19.81 8.26
N PHE A 7 29.45 18.96 8.87
CA PHE A 7 29.00 17.76 9.57
C PHE A 7 28.20 18.20 10.80
N ALA A 8 26.92 17.85 10.84
CA ALA A 8 26.13 17.95 12.06
C ALA A 8 26.80 17.12 13.19
N PRO A 9 26.74 17.58 14.43
CA PRO A 9 27.41 16.89 15.56
C PRO A 9 26.83 15.47 15.66
N CYS A 10 27.76 14.50 15.71
CA CYS A 10 27.51 13.10 15.96
C CYS A 10 26.68 12.99 17.25
N ARG A 11 25.41 12.57 17.14
CA ARG A 11 24.63 12.19 18.32
C ARG A 11 25.39 11.04 18.98
N THR A 12 25.72 11.17 20.26
CA THR A 12 26.25 10.07 21.06
C THR A 12 25.38 8.84 20.83
N PRO A 13 25.96 7.68 20.46
CA PRO A 13 25.18 6.47 20.20
C PRO A 13 24.36 6.14 21.44
N ARG A 14 23.04 5.96 21.24
CA ARG A 14 22.06 5.65 22.31
C ARG A 14 22.26 4.24 22.89
N TRP A 15 23.02 3.43 22.17
CA TRP A 15 23.23 2.02 22.45
C TRP A 15 24.71 1.67 22.48
N GLU A 16 25.08 0.77 23.37
CA GLU A 16 26.43 0.18 23.38
C GLU A 16 26.59 -0.81 22.21
N SER A 17 27.83 -1.07 21.81
CA SER A 17 28.13 -1.97 20.67
C SER A 17 27.52 -3.37 20.85
N ASP A 18 27.41 -3.84 22.07
CA ASP A 18 26.84 -5.15 22.39
C ASP A 18 25.31 -5.20 22.20
N GLU A 19 24.62 -4.10 22.50
CA GLU A 19 23.17 -3.99 22.27
C GLU A 19 22.83 -3.97 20.79
N VAL A 20 23.60 -3.24 19.98
CA VAL A 20 23.47 -3.22 18.51
C VAL A 20 23.69 -4.63 17.94
N ALA A 21 24.72 -5.34 18.43
CA ALA A 21 25.00 -6.72 18.03
C ALA A 21 23.86 -7.68 18.42
N ALA A 22 23.31 -7.54 19.62
CA ALA A 22 22.20 -8.36 20.11
C ALA A 22 20.93 -8.16 19.28
N ILE A 23 20.53 -6.91 18.99
CA ILE A 23 19.37 -6.60 18.16
C ILE A 23 19.58 -7.11 16.72
N THR A 24 20.77 -6.92 16.16
CA THR A 24 21.09 -7.41 14.82
C THR A 24 20.99 -8.93 14.74
N ASN A 25 21.50 -9.66 15.73
CA ASN A 25 21.38 -11.10 15.81
C ASN A 25 19.93 -11.55 15.97
N LEU A 26 19.15 -10.90 16.82
CA LEU A 26 17.73 -11.17 17.00
C LEU A 26 16.98 -11.03 15.67
N LEU A 27 17.18 -9.93 14.97
CA LEU A 27 16.55 -9.68 13.66
C LEU A 27 16.99 -10.67 12.58
N ARG A 28 18.24 -11.14 12.62
CA ARG A 28 18.79 -12.11 11.65
C ARG A 28 18.24 -13.51 11.87
N ILE A 29 18.13 -13.95 13.11
CA ILE A 29 17.65 -15.29 13.49
C ILE A 29 16.12 -15.34 13.44
N SER A 30 15.43 -14.24 13.73
CA SER A 30 13.99 -14.21 13.75
C SER A 30 13.40 -14.32 12.34
N ASN A 31 12.59 -15.35 12.16
CA ASN A 31 11.68 -15.45 11.02
C ASN A 31 10.37 -14.70 11.33
N ASN A 32 9.47 -14.58 10.35
CA ASN A 32 8.17 -13.89 10.51
C ASN A 32 7.24 -14.49 11.59
N ARG A 33 7.64 -15.59 12.23
CA ARG A 33 6.90 -16.22 13.35
C ARG A 33 7.40 -15.75 14.71
N ALA A 34 8.67 -15.31 14.79
CA ALA A 34 9.29 -14.89 16.05
C ALA A 34 9.07 -13.39 16.33
N LEU A 35 9.10 -12.56 15.29
CA LEU A 35 8.87 -11.11 15.40
C LEU A 35 7.81 -10.65 14.40
N SER A 36 6.85 -9.89 14.88
CA SER A 36 5.87 -9.21 14.02
C SER A 36 6.55 -8.16 13.13
N ILE A 37 5.86 -7.73 12.07
CA ILE A 37 6.37 -6.69 11.16
C ILE A 37 6.63 -5.37 11.91
N LEU A 38 5.80 -5.05 12.91
CA LEU A 38 5.98 -3.84 13.72
C LEU A 38 7.20 -3.92 14.62
N GLU A 39 7.43 -5.06 15.29
CA GLU A 39 8.60 -5.27 16.11
C GLU A 39 9.88 -5.22 15.27
N GLN A 40 9.90 -5.87 14.10
CA GLN A 40 11.00 -5.76 13.15
C GLN A 40 11.25 -4.30 12.73
N ALA A 41 10.18 -3.55 12.44
CA ALA A 41 10.29 -2.16 12.03
C ALA A 41 10.79 -1.27 13.18
N ALA A 42 10.34 -1.51 14.42
CA ALA A 42 10.79 -0.78 15.61
C ALA A 42 12.29 -1.02 15.87
N PHE A 43 12.75 -2.27 15.86
CA PHE A 43 14.16 -2.59 16.03
C PHE A 43 15.05 -1.99 14.93
N ILE A 44 14.58 -1.97 13.69
CA ILE A 44 15.32 -1.35 12.58
C ILE A 44 15.36 0.18 12.74
N ASP A 45 14.26 0.79 13.19
CA ASP A 45 14.20 2.22 13.45
C ASP A 45 15.17 2.62 14.60
N GLU A 46 15.22 1.83 15.67
CA GLU A 46 16.16 2.02 16.78
C GLU A 46 17.63 1.86 16.31
N LEU A 47 17.95 0.82 15.54
CA LEU A 47 19.28 0.64 14.95
C LEU A 47 19.68 1.82 14.06
N TYR A 48 18.74 2.35 13.28
CA TYR A 48 18.98 3.51 12.43
C TYR A 48 19.16 4.79 13.25
N ALA A 49 18.34 4.98 14.27
CA ALA A 49 18.40 6.14 15.17
C ALA A 49 19.68 6.18 16.01
N SER A 50 20.29 5.02 16.28
CA SER A 50 21.59 4.93 16.97
C SER A 50 22.73 5.55 16.14
N GLY A 51 22.55 5.67 14.82
CA GLY A 51 23.57 6.18 13.90
C GLY A 51 24.74 5.23 13.65
N CYS A 52 24.70 4.01 14.21
CA CYS A 52 25.79 3.04 14.09
C CYS A 52 25.84 2.37 12.73
N LEU A 53 24.67 2.23 12.06
CA LEU A 53 24.55 1.50 10.79
C LEU A 53 23.73 2.29 9.78
N SER A 54 24.25 2.42 8.57
CA SER A 54 23.48 2.90 7.42
C SER A 54 22.50 1.82 6.91
N VAL A 55 21.50 2.23 6.11
CA VAL A 55 20.55 1.29 5.48
C VAL A 55 21.26 0.18 4.68
N ALA A 56 22.40 0.52 4.06
CA ALA A 56 23.17 -0.45 3.26
C ALA A 56 23.88 -1.47 4.17
N GLU A 57 24.44 -1.02 5.26
CA GLU A 57 25.12 -1.87 6.25
C GLU A 57 24.11 -2.75 6.99
N MET A 58 22.96 -2.20 7.43
CA MET A 58 21.89 -3.00 8.02
C MET A 58 21.39 -4.08 7.06
N ALA A 59 21.21 -3.76 5.78
CA ALA A 59 20.80 -4.73 4.78
C ALA A 59 21.80 -5.88 4.65
N LYS A 60 23.11 -5.58 4.69
CA LYS A 60 24.20 -6.57 4.62
C LYS A 60 24.23 -7.42 5.90
N GLU A 61 24.23 -6.79 7.07
CA GLU A 61 24.27 -7.48 8.37
C GLU A 61 23.05 -8.38 8.60
N LEU A 62 21.87 -7.93 8.20
CA LEU A 62 20.63 -8.70 8.33
C LEU A 62 20.43 -9.74 7.21
N SER A 63 21.32 -9.79 6.21
CA SER A 63 21.17 -10.63 5.00
C SER A 63 19.81 -10.38 4.30
N ARG A 64 19.41 -9.10 4.20
CA ARG A 64 18.16 -8.64 3.59
C ARG A 64 18.44 -7.62 2.48
N SER A 65 17.44 -7.36 1.64
CA SER A 65 17.56 -6.31 0.62
C SER A 65 17.47 -4.91 1.25
N LYS A 66 18.11 -3.91 0.63
CA LYS A 66 17.95 -2.49 1.03
C LYS A 66 16.49 -2.06 1.03
N SER A 67 15.69 -2.53 0.06
CA SER A 67 14.25 -2.26 -0.02
C SER A 67 13.50 -2.81 1.19
N TRP A 68 13.90 -3.97 1.71
CA TRP A 68 13.31 -4.58 2.90
C TRP A 68 13.52 -3.70 4.14
N VAL A 69 14.74 -3.18 4.33
CA VAL A 69 15.10 -2.27 5.44
C VAL A 69 14.36 -0.93 5.28
N SER A 70 14.45 -0.31 4.10
CA SER A 70 13.80 0.99 3.83
C SER A 70 12.28 0.94 4.02
N MET A 71 11.63 -0.18 3.65
CA MET A 71 10.18 -0.33 3.85
C MET A 71 9.81 -0.35 5.34
N ARG A 72 10.63 -0.94 6.20
CA ARG A 72 10.39 -0.98 7.65
C ARG A 72 10.68 0.35 8.33
N LEU A 73 11.74 1.03 7.92
CA LEU A 73 12.01 2.41 8.38
C LEU A 73 10.85 3.34 7.96
N GLY A 74 10.44 3.29 6.69
CA GLY A 74 9.32 4.07 6.20
C GLY A 74 8.00 3.75 6.92
N LEU A 75 7.82 2.52 7.41
CA LEU A 75 6.64 2.15 8.18
C LEU A 75 6.54 2.97 9.48
N ILE A 76 7.64 3.07 10.23
CA ILE A 76 7.67 3.81 11.50
C ILE A 76 7.67 5.33 11.28
N SER A 77 8.45 5.84 10.32
CA SER A 77 8.58 7.27 10.08
C SER A 77 7.30 7.92 9.52
N GLU A 78 6.49 7.16 8.79
CA GLU A 78 5.19 7.64 8.25
C GLU A 78 4.07 7.62 9.31
N MET A 79 4.28 6.98 10.48
CA MET A 79 3.28 6.90 11.55
C MET A 79 3.33 8.13 12.45
N SER A 80 2.18 8.74 12.70
CA SER A 80 2.04 9.64 13.82
C SER A 80 2.05 8.90 15.16
N ALA A 81 2.30 9.61 16.26
CA ALA A 81 2.32 9.02 17.60
C ALA A 81 0.98 8.34 17.95
N ALA A 82 -0.15 8.94 17.55
CA ALA A 82 -1.49 8.40 17.78
C ALA A 82 -1.70 7.06 17.05
N ILE A 83 -1.32 6.98 15.78
CA ILE A 83 -1.41 5.75 14.98
C ILE A 83 -0.48 4.68 15.53
N ARG A 84 0.76 5.05 15.88
CA ARG A 84 1.75 4.16 16.49
C ARG A 84 1.18 3.47 17.74
N THR A 85 0.60 4.25 18.65
CA THR A 85 -0.02 3.72 19.89
C THR A 85 -1.10 2.68 19.55
N LYS A 86 -1.99 2.95 18.60
CA LYS A 86 -3.08 2.04 18.22
C LYS A 86 -2.58 0.74 17.57
N LEU A 87 -1.52 0.83 16.77
CA LEU A 87 -0.92 -0.35 16.13
C LEU A 87 -0.15 -1.22 17.14
N PHE A 88 0.66 -0.63 18.02
CA PHE A 88 1.43 -1.37 19.01
C PHE A 88 0.57 -1.95 20.13
N SER A 89 -0.57 -1.34 20.46
CA SER A 89 -1.55 -1.93 21.38
C SER A 89 -2.41 -3.05 20.76
N GLY A 90 -2.31 -3.25 19.44
CA GLY A 90 -3.16 -4.21 18.73
C GLY A 90 -4.59 -3.73 18.47
N ALA A 91 -4.91 -2.49 18.84
CA ALA A 91 -6.23 -1.88 18.65
C ALA A 91 -6.61 -1.68 17.18
N PHE A 92 -5.60 -1.59 16.30
CA PHE A 92 -5.78 -1.50 14.86
C PHE A 92 -4.88 -2.51 14.13
N PRO A 93 -5.40 -3.26 13.12
CA PRO A 93 -4.60 -4.26 12.43
C PRO A 93 -3.47 -3.65 11.58
N VAL A 94 -2.24 -4.09 11.82
CA VAL A 94 -1.04 -3.65 11.09
C VAL A 94 -1.19 -3.87 9.58
N TYR A 95 -1.80 -4.97 9.19
CA TYR A 95 -2.05 -5.30 7.78
C TYR A 95 -2.89 -4.21 7.09
N SER A 96 -3.99 -3.78 7.72
CA SER A 96 -4.84 -2.70 7.19
C SER A 96 -4.10 -1.38 7.08
N TYR A 97 -3.22 -1.05 8.03
CA TYR A 97 -2.37 0.13 7.92
C TYR A 97 -1.45 0.04 6.71
N MET A 98 -0.69 -1.05 6.58
CA MET A 98 0.32 -1.22 5.54
C MET A 98 -0.26 -1.27 4.12
N TYR A 99 -1.34 -2.00 3.93
CA TYR A 99 -1.84 -2.32 2.59
C TYR A 99 -3.05 -1.48 2.17
N THR A 100 -3.80 -0.94 3.13
CA THR A 100 -4.95 -0.09 2.84
C THR A 100 -4.64 1.37 3.09
N LEU A 101 -4.31 1.79 4.33
CA LEU A 101 -4.20 3.20 4.67
C LEU A 101 -3.02 3.89 3.98
N ARG A 102 -1.86 3.25 3.88
CA ARG A 102 -0.70 3.85 3.19
C ARG A 102 -0.95 4.17 1.72
N GLN A 103 -1.90 3.50 1.06
CA GLN A 103 -2.30 3.85 -0.29
C GLN A 103 -3.04 5.19 -0.31
N PHE A 104 -3.94 5.42 0.65
CA PHE A 104 -4.67 6.69 0.77
C PHE A 104 -3.75 7.85 1.20
N MET A 105 -2.79 7.59 2.10
CA MET A 105 -1.80 8.60 2.53
C MET A 105 -0.95 9.14 1.36
N ARG A 106 -0.79 8.36 0.29
CA ARG A 106 -0.07 8.77 -0.93
C ARG A 106 -0.95 9.50 -1.94
N MET A 107 -2.25 9.61 -1.67
CA MET A 107 -3.18 10.34 -2.54
C MET A 107 -3.17 11.83 -2.19
N ASN A 108 -3.20 12.67 -3.22
CA ASN A 108 -3.36 14.11 -3.02
C ASN A 108 -4.69 14.41 -2.32
N GLY A 109 -4.66 15.25 -1.30
CA GLY A 109 -5.85 15.69 -0.57
C GLY A 109 -6.21 14.87 0.68
N VAL A 110 -5.47 13.80 1.00
CA VAL A 110 -5.62 13.08 2.27
C VAL A 110 -4.58 13.59 3.26
N SER A 111 -5.03 14.20 4.35
CA SER A 111 -4.15 14.69 5.41
C SER A 111 -3.82 13.57 6.42
N GLY A 112 -2.68 13.72 7.12
CA GLY A 112 -2.35 12.82 8.24
C GLY A 112 -3.42 12.82 9.33
N GLN A 113 -4.08 13.95 9.54
CA GLN A 113 -5.15 14.13 10.51
C GLN A 113 -6.40 13.32 10.13
N ASP A 114 -6.73 13.24 8.84
CA ASP A 114 -7.83 12.40 8.33
C ASP A 114 -7.57 10.92 8.62
N VAL A 115 -6.32 10.49 8.45
CA VAL A 115 -5.93 9.10 8.74
C VAL A 115 -6.01 8.80 10.23
N GLU A 116 -5.57 9.73 11.08
CA GLU A 116 -5.70 9.60 12.54
C GLU A 116 -7.16 9.50 12.99
N GLN A 117 -8.02 10.36 12.46
CA GLN A 117 -9.46 10.34 12.75
C GLN A 117 -10.10 9.02 12.34
N PHE A 118 -9.76 8.53 11.14
CA PHE A 118 -10.24 7.24 10.67
C PHE A 118 -9.77 6.10 11.58
N VAL A 119 -8.47 6.04 11.89
CA VAL A 119 -7.91 5.00 12.78
C VAL A 119 -8.57 5.05 14.15
N ALA A 120 -8.76 6.25 14.72
CA ALA A 120 -9.44 6.40 16.01
C ALA A 120 -10.89 5.89 15.98
N ALA A 121 -11.63 6.17 14.90
CA ALA A 121 -13.04 5.77 14.75
C ALA A 121 -13.24 4.25 14.64
N VAL A 122 -12.30 3.54 14.00
CA VAL A 122 -12.44 2.09 13.70
C VAL A 122 -11.64 1.18 14.64
N SER A 123 -10.72 1.74 15.46
CA SER A 123 -9.93 0.97 16.42
C SER A 123 -10.81 0.36 17.51
N ASP A 124 -10.40 -0.78 18.04
CA ASP A 124 -11.08 -1.50 19.14
C ASP A 124 -12.53 -1.94 18.83
N LYS A 125 -12.94 -1.95 17.55
CA LYS A 125 -14.31 -2.32 17.12
C LYS A 125 -14.42 -3.78 16.66
N GLY A 126 -13.38 -4.60 16.76
CA GLY A 126 -13.39 -6.00 16.33
C GLY A 126 -13.66 -6.21 14.84
N LEU A 127 -13.34 -5.22 14.01
CA LEU A 127 -13.58 -5.26 12.58
C LEU A 127 -12.57 -6.16 11.85
N SER A 128 -13.06 -6.92 10.87
CA SER A 128 -12.18 -7.66 9.97
C SER A 128 -11.41 -6.71 9.04
N VAL A 129 -10.26 -7.16 8.52
CA VAL A 129 -9.44 -6.41 7.56
C VAL A 129 -10.28 -5.93 6.37
N ARG A 130 -11.18 -6.79 5.85
CA ARG A 130 -12.06 -6.44 4.73
C ARG A 130 -13.07 -5.34 5.08
N GLN A 131 -13.61 -5.35 6.30
CA GLN A 131 -14.52 -4.30 6.76
C GLN A 131 -13.78 -2.96 6.92
N ILE A 132 -12.55 -2.99 7.45
CA ILE A 132 -11.70 -1.79 7.55
C ILE A 132 -11.38 -1.24 6.15
N GLU A 133 -11.07 -2.10 5.18
CA GLU A 133 -10.83 -1.70 3.79
C GLU A 133 -12.07 -1.04 3.17
N GLN A 134 -13.25 -1.63 3.33
CA GLN A 134 -14.50 -1.04 2.85
C GLN A 134 -14.77 0.33 3.48
N LEU A 135 -14.61 0.43 4.81
CA LEU A 135 -14.78 1.71 5.52
C LEU A 135 -13.75 2.75 5.08
N ALA A 136 -12.50 2.36 4.85
CA ALA A 136 -11.46 3.25 4.35
C ALA A 136 -11.82 3.81 2.96
N HIS A 137 -12.29 2.96 2.04
CA HIS A 137 -12.78 3.42 0.74
C HIS A 137 -13.95 4.39 0.88
N GLY A 138 -14.92 4.09 1.76
CA GLY A 138 -16.05 4.97 2.03
C GLY A 138 -15.64 6.30 2.67
N TYR A 139 -14.67 6.27 3.57
CA TYR A 139 -14.17 7.45 4.28
C TYR A 139 -13.37 8.40 3.39
N PHE A 140 -12.43 7.86 2.60
CA PHE A 140 -11.50 8.67 1.80
C PHE A 140 -12.02 9.02 0.40
N ARG A 141 -12.99 8.30 -0.12
CA ARG A 141 -13.53 8.49 -1.49
C ARG A 141 -15.03 8.71 -1.54
N GLY A 142 -15.73 8.41 -0.46
CA GLY A 142 -17.18 8.54 -0.39
C GLY A 142 -17.64 9.96 -0.06
N PRO A 143 -18.97 10.17 0.00
CA PRO A 143 -19.56 11.46 0.35
C PRO A 143 -19.29 11.82 1.82
N GLU A 144 -19.25 13.12 2.09
CA GLU A 144 -18.97 13.68 3.42
C GLU A 144 -19.95 13.16 4.50
N SER A 145 -21.20 12.90 4.15
CA SER A 145 -22.19 12.32 5.08
C SER A 145 -21.75 10.95 5.62
N LEU A 146 -21.19 10.10 4.74
CA LEU A 146 -20.68 8.77 5.12
C LEU A 146 -19.44 8.89 6.00
N ARG A 147 -18.55 9.83 5.66
CA ARG A 147 -17.37 10.15 6.46
C ARG A 147 -17.73 10.54 7.88
N GLN A 148 -18.71 11.43 8.06
CA GLN A 148 -19.18 11.88 9.37
C GLN A 148 -19.81 10.75 10.19
N GLU A 149 -20.56 9.84 9.57
CA GLU A 149 -21.10 8.65 10.24
C GLU A 149 -19.99 7.74 10.77
N ILE A 150 -18.94 7.52 9.97
CA ILE A 150 -17.77 6.72 10.38
C ILE A 150 -17.05 7.37 11.55
N VAL A 151 -16.80 8.67 11.50
CA VAL A 151 -16.13 9.43 12.59
C VAL A 151 -16.93 9.36 13.89
N LYS A 152 -18.25 9.40 13.84
CA LYS A 152 -19.13 9.24 15.01
C LYS A 152 -19.08 7.82 15.61
N GLY A 153 -18.39 6.88 14.96
CA GLY A 153 -18.24 5.50 15.41
C GLY A 153 -19.47 4.61 15.19
N ASN A 154 -20.48 5.10 14.47
CA ASN A 154 -21.64 4.29 14.08
C ASN A 154 -21.32 3.52 12.79
N LEU A 155 -20.62 2.40 12.92
CA LEU A 155 -20.04 1.67 11.77
C LEU A 155 -21.01 0.68 11.12
N ALA A 156 -22.09 0.30 11.80
CA ALA A 156 -23.03 -0.70 11.29
C ALA A 156 -23.76 -0.21 10.03
N LEU A 157 -24.23 1.03 10.04
CA LEU A 157 -24.95 1.63 8.91
C LEU A 157 -24.03 1.90 7.70
N PRO A 158 -22.85 2.54 7.87
CA PRO A 158 -21.85 2.65 6.80
C PRO A 158 -21.47 1.31 6.19
N LEU A 159 -21.19 0.29 7.00
CA LEU A 159 -20.84 -1.04 6.50
C LEU A 159 -21.99 -1.69 5.71
N LYS A 160 -23.23 -1.52 6.16
CA LYS A 160 -24.41 -2.02 5.43
C LYS A 160 -24.53 -1.33 4.08
N ARG A 161 -24.49 0.01 4.04
CA ARG A 161 -24.54 0.80 2.79
C ARG A 161 -23.41 0.44 1.84
N LEU A 162 -22.15 0.34 2.34
CA LEU A 162 -21.00 0.00 1.52
C LEU A 162 -21.05 -1.45 0.99
N ARG A 163 -21.64 -2.38 1.74
CA ARG A 163 -21.90 -3.74 1.25
C ARG A 163 -22.97 -3.75 0.16
N GLU A 164 -24.05 -3.03 0.36
CA GLU A 164 -25.13 -2.88 -0.62
C GLU A 164 -24.62 -2.23 -1.90
N THR A 165 -23.81 -1.17 -1.79
CA THR A 165 -23.15 -0.53 -2.93
C THR A 165 -22.13 -1.45 -3.61
N SER A 166 -21.42 -2.29 -2.83
CA SER A 166 -20.48 -3.28 -3.38
C SER A 166 -21.19 -4.50 -3.98
N GLN A 167 -22.40 -4.80 -3.50
CA GLN A 167 -23.24 -5.89 -4.03
C GLN A 167 -24.19 -5.41 -5.11
N ASN A 168 -24.58 -4.13 -5.08
CA ASN A 168 -25.36 -3.45 -6.08
C ASN A 168 -24.74 -2.06 -6.34
N PRO A 169 -23.83 -1.89 -7.30
CA PRO A 169 -23.64 -0.59 -7.92
C PRO A 169 -25.03 -0.25 -8.53
N ASP A 170 -25.67 0.80 -8.01
CA ASP A 170 -27.04 1.24 -8.23
C ASP A 170 -27.68 0.71 -9.51
N GLY A 171 -28.47 -0.38 -9.41
CA GLY A 171 -29.24 -0.92 -10.52
C GLY A 171 -28.51 -1.81 -11.53
N CYS A 172 -27.20 -2.03 -11.42
CA CYS A 172 -26.45 -2.89 -12.33
C CYS A 172 -26.76 -4.37 -12.12
N SER A 173 -27.07 -5.08 -13.18
CA SER A 173 -27.18 -6.53 -13.23
C SER A 173 -25.83 -7.22 -12.95
N ASP A 174 -25.86 -8.52 -12.63
CA ASP A 174 -24.62 -9.30 -12.42
C ASP A 174 -23.72 -9.31 -13.66
N PHE A 175 -24.32 -9.30 -14.84
CA PHE A 175 -23.61 -9.22 -16.12
C PHE A 175 -22.91 -7.87 -16.32
N GLU A 176 -23.59 -6.77 -16.00
CA GLU A 176 -23.02 -5.42 -16.09
C GLU A 176 -21.87 -5.26 -15.11
N ARG A 177 -22.00 -5.77 -13.88
CA ARG A 177 -20.92 -5.77 -12.89
C ARG A 177 -19.69 -6.59 -13.34
N ALA A 178 -19.92 -7.73 -13.97
CA ALA A 178 -18.85 -8.53 -14.56
C ALA A 178 -18.15 -7.74 -15.69
N THR A 179 -18.93 -7.10 -16.56
CA THR A 179 -18.41 -6.27 -17.65
C THR A 179 -17.58 -5.09 -17.14
N LEU A 180 -18.04 -4.37 -16.11
CA LEU A 180 -17.28 -3.29 -15.48
C LEU A 180 -15.94 -3.79 -14.90
N ARG A 181 -15.96 -4.94 -14.23
CA ARG A 181 -14.73 -5.58 -13.70
C ARG A 181 -13.75 -5.93 -14.82
N ASP A 182 -14.24 -6.46 -15.94
CA ASP A 182 -13.42 -6.82 -17.10
C ASP A 182 -12.81 -5.56 -17.74
N LEU A 183 -13.53 -4.44 -17.79
CA LEU A 183 -13.02 -3.15 -18.25
C LEU A 183 -11.91 -2.62 -17.33
N GLU A 184 -12.09 -2.68 -16.01
CA GLU A 184 -11.07 -2.28 -15.04
C GLU A 184 -9.79 -3.12 -15.17
N LEU A 185 -9.94 -4.44 -15.28
CA LEU A 185 -8.82 -5.35 -15.47
C LEU A 185 -8.10 -5.10 -16.79
N THR A 186 -8.85 -4.90 -17.87
CA THR A 186 -8.29 -4.58 -19.19
C THR A 186 -7.48 -3.30 -19.14
N HIS A 187 -8.05 -2.22 -18.59
CA HIS A 187 -7.35 -0.94 -18.42
C HIS A 187 -6.06 -1.10 -17.60
N LYS A 188 -6.11 -1.81 -16.49
CA LYS A 188 -4.96 -2.09 -15.63
C LYS A 188 -3.86 -2.86 -16.38
N TYR A 189 -4.22 -3.90 -17.13
CA TYR A 189 -3.25 -4.69 -17.88
C TYR A 189 -2.65 -3.92 -19.06
N MET A 190 -3.45 -3.10 -19.75
CA MET A 190 -2.95 -2.20 -20.79
C MET A 190 -1.91 -1.24 -20.25
N GLN A 191 -2.19 -0.54 -19.15
CA GLN A 191 -1.22 0.36 -18.49
C GLN A 191 0.08 -0.36 -18.11
N ARG A 192 -0.04 -1.57 -17.53
CA ARG A 192 1.14 -2.37 -17.14
C ARG A 192 1.97 -2.81 -18.35
N LEU A 193 1.31 -3.18 -19.43
CA LEU A 193 1.98 -3.60 -20.65
C LEU A 193 2.70 -2.41 -21.31
N ILE A 194 2.03 -1.25 -21.42
CA ILE A 194 2.61 -0.01 -21.94
C ILE A 194 3.87 0.37 -21.14
N ALA A 195 3.76 0.38 -19.80
CA ALA A 195 4.89 0.73 -18.94
C ALA A 195 6.08 -0.22 -19.05
N LYS A 196 5.82 -1.52 -19.34
CA LYS A 196 6.88 -2.54 -19.41
C LYS A 196 7.43 -2.76 -20.81
N SER A 197 6.69 -2.46 -21.86
CA SER A 197 7.07 -2.77 -23.25
C SER A 197 8.34 -2.06 -23.71
N GLN A 198 8.69 -0.94 -23.09
CA GLN A 198 9.89 -0.15 -23.41
C GLN A 198 11.05 -0.42 -22.43
N ASP A 199 10.91 -1.41 -21.53
CA ASP A 199 11.95 -1.69 -20.53
C ASP A 199 13.19 -2.32 -21.20
N PRO A 200 14.38 -1.71 -21.05
CA PRO A 200 15.63 -2.20 -21.67
C PRO A 200 16.06 -3.58 -21.15
N ARG A 201 15.44 -4.11 -20.11
CA ARG A 201 15.69 -5.47 -19.58
C ARG A 201 15.06 -6.58 -20.43
N LEU A 202 14.17 -6.25 -21.37
CA LEU A 202 13.51 -7.20 -22.29
C LEU A 202 14.47 -7.56 -23.43
N LYS A 203 15.47 -8.43 -23.18
CA LYS A 203 16.55 -8.73 -24.14
C LYS A 203 16.63 -10.20 -24.56
N SER A 204 15.95 -11.11 -23.85
CA SER A 204 16.15 -12.53 -24.07
C SER A 204 15.42 -13.01 -25.34
N ARG A 205 16.11 -13.85 -26.13
CA ARG A 205 15.55 -14.44 -27.38
C ARG A 205 14.28 -15.25 -27.12
N PRO A 206 14.16 -16.09 -26.07
CA PRO A 206 12.92 -16.78 -25.75
C PRO A 206 11.76 -15.85 -25.44
N PHE A 207 12.02 -14.74 -24.73
CA PHE A 207 11.01 -13.73 -24.47
C PHE A 207 10.47 -13.13 -25.77
N HIS A 208 11.35 -12.70 -26.70
CA HIS A 208 10.93 -12.10 -27.96
C HIS A 208 10.12 -13.05 -28.82
N ALA A 209 10.46 -14.36 -28.85
CA ALA A 209 9.70 -15.35 -29.57
C ALA A 209 8.26 -15.50 -29.05
N GLN A 210 8.09 -15.61 -27.72
CA GLN A 210 6.77 -15.70 -27.10
C GLN A 210 5.99 -14.38 -27.18
N ALA A 211 6.67 -13.25 -26.95
CA ALA A 211 6.06 -11.92 -27.03
C ALA A 211 5.53 -11.63 -28.43
N ASN A 212 6.25 -12.06 -29.48
CA ASN A 212 5.79 -11.90 -30.86
C ASN A 212 4.46 -12.63 -31.11
N LEU A 213 4.33 -13.90 -30.70
CA LEU A 213 3.10 -14.68 -30.83
C LEU A 213 1.92 -14.03 -30.08
N LEU A 214 2.13 -13.65 -28.82
CA LEU A 214 1.07 -13.03 -28.00
C LEU A 214 0.69 -11.65 -28.53
N SER A 215 1.67 -10.85 -28.98
CA SER A 215 1.41 -9.54 -29.56
C SER A 215 0.62 -9.65 -30.87
N ALA A 216 0.98 -10.62 -31.74
CA ALA A 216 0.23 -10.87 -32.97
C ALA A 216 -1.22 -11.27 -32.69
N ALA A 217 -1.46 -12.12 -31.67
CA ALA A 217 -2.81 -12.51 -31.25
C ALA A 217 -3.61 -11.32 -30.70
N ILE A 218 -2.99 -10.43 -29.94
CA ILE A 218 -3.63 -9.19 -29.45
C ILE A 218 -3.94 -8.26 -30.62
N LEU A 219 -2.96 -8.01 -31.49
CA LEU A 219 -3.10 -7.09 -32.62
C LEU A 219 -4.20 -7.55 -33.60
N SER A 220 -4.34 -8.85 -33.82
CA SER A 220 -5.42 -9.38 -34.67
C SER A 220 -6.83 -9.08 -34.13
N ARG A 221 -6.98 -8.88 -32.83
CA ARG A 221 -8.26 -8.59 -32.17
C ARG A 221 -8.48 -7.11 -31.87
N ILE A 222 -7.46 -6.29 -32.01
CA ILE A 222 -7.52 -4.89 -31.54
C ILE A 222 -8.57 -4.06 -32.30
N ALA A 223 -8.80 -4.34 -33.59
CA ALA A 223 -9.81 -3.63 -34.37
C ALA A 223 -11.23 -3.95 -33.88
N ALA A 224 -11.54 -5.22 -33.66
CA ALA A 224 -12.83 -5.65 -33.11
C ALA A 224 -13.04 -5.14 -31.67
N PHE A 225 -12.00 -5.20 -30.85
CA PHE A 225 -12.03 -4.66 -29.48
C PHE A 225 -12.31 -3.16 -29.47
N ASN A 226 -11.60 -2.37 -30.28
CA ASN A 226 -11.83 -0.94 -30.40
C ASN A 226 -13.25 -0.61 -30.87
N HIS A 227 -13.78 -1.36 -31.84
CA HIS A 227 -15.14 -1.17 -32.29
C HIS A 227 -16.15 -1.40 -31.16
N SER A 228 -16.04 -2.53 -30.46
CA SER A 228 -16.92 -2.87 -29.33
C SER A 228 -16.82 -1.86 -28.19
N LEU A 229 -15.59 -1.42 -27.88
CA LEU A 229 -15.35 -0.46 -26.81
C LEU A 229 -15.95 0.92 -27.14
N ARG A 230 -15.78 1.39 -28.38
CA ARG A 230 -16.41 2.65 -28.85
C ARG A 230 -17.93 2.56 -28.79
N HIS A 231 -18.51 1.47 -29.27
CA HIS A 231 -19.96 1.28 -29.22
C HIS A 231 -20.48 1.28 -27.76
N LEU A 232 -19.76 0.65 -26.83
CA LEU A 232 -20.11 0.67 -25.41
C LEU A 232 -19.98 2.08 -24.83
N HIS A 233 -18.88 2.78 -25.15
CA HIS A 233 -18.63 4.16 -24.70
C HIS A 233 -19.73 5.12 -25.18
N ASP A 234 -20.10 5.05 -26.47
CA ASP A 234 -21.11 5.94 -27.05
C ASP A 234 -22.49 5.70 -26.43
N ARG A 235 -22.84 4.45 -26.17
CA ARG A 235 -24.07 4.08 -25.45
C ARG A 235 -24.08 4.58 -24.01
N SER A 236 -22.93 4.51 -23.33
CA SER A 236 -22.80 4.93 -21.92
C SER A 236 -22.78 6.46 -21.78
N GLY A 237 -22.40 7.20 -22.81
CA GLY A 237 -22.44 8.66 -22.83
C GLY A 237 -23.82 9.26 -23.12
N GLN A 238 -24.79 8.43 -23.49
CA GLN A 238 -26.18 8.85 -23.77
C GLN A 238 -27.15 8.52 -22.61
N ALA A 239 -26.67 7.85 -21.56
CA ALA A 239 -27.45 7.50 -20.38
C ALA A 239 -27.23 8.52 -19.26
#